data_c12c61a3212399a7afbc9e09cd82023f
#
_entry.id   c12c61a3212399a7afbc9e09cd82023f
#
_cell.length_a   1.000
_cell.length_b   1.000
_cell.length_c   1.000
_cell.angle_alpha   90.00
_cell.angle_beta   90.00
_cell.angle_gamma   90.00
#
_symmetry.space_group_name_H-M   'P 1'
#
loop_
_entity.id
_entity.type
_entity.pdbx_description
1 polymer ?
#
loop_
_entity_poly.entity_id
_entity_poly.type
_entity_poly.pdbx_seq_one_letter_code
_entity_poly.pdbx_strand_id
1 'polypeptide(L)'
;MECAQLVWACDLIEERAQKAKDDFGFEKYTLDYHDILNDSSIDAVCIFTKIEMHATLCIEAAAAGKHIFSQKPFAYNIEEGRKIIRAVDEAGVKLTPSFMHSYMDGSIAARRIVEEGKIGEIRHIRMRNATKNPFDSAPGYGGCMMDIGCHGMDLIHTVAGSSIEDVFALHLSPRDEKRREEFGERANLNGVENTAILNYRLASGATVFHEVFWTQVAQTNRFEMEIYGAKGVIYLYNPHRSDIVYYGWNLDGHPRKDIHWQAAPVDPQFFGYIHHKTFVDDLLNGTNNSKTARDAFVPLQVVEAARRSFESGRIERVLGI
;
A
#
# COMPACT_ATOMS: atom_id res chain seq x y z
N MET A 1 2.77 22.73 -0.26
CA MET A 1 1.95 22.94 -1.49
C MET A 1 1.27 24.28 -1.33
N GLU A 2 1.45 25.19 -2.26
CA GLU A 2 0.87 26.56 -2.21
C GLU A 2 -0.67 26.57 -2.22
N CYS A 3 -1.30 25.48 -2.64
CA CYS A 3 -2.75 25.33 -2.77
C CYS A 3 -3.42 24.63 -1.58
N ALA A 4 -2.69 24.29 -0.53
CA ALA A 4 -3.22 23.64 0.66
C ALA A 4 -2.84 24.43 1.92
N GLN A 5 -3.82 24.73 2.75
CA GLN A 5 -3.67 25.42 4.02
C GLN A 5 -3.77 24.42 5.16
N LEU A 6 -2.81 24.47 6.08
CA LEU A 6 -2.79 23.63 7.28
C LEU A 6 -3.50 24.35 8.43
N VAL A 7 -4.76 24.00 8.69
CA VAL A 7 -5.58 24.72 9.66
C VAL A 7 -5.47 24.10 11.05
N TRP A 8 -5.75 22.79 11.19
CA TRP A 8 -5.78 22.12 12.49
C TRP A 8 -4.77 21.00 12.61
N ALA A 9 -4.01 20.96 13.71
CA ALA A 9 -3.30 19.78 14.19
C ALA A 9 -4.09 19.15 15.35
N CYS A 10 -4.28 17.82 15.33
CA CYS A 10 -4.96 17.09 16.40
C CYS A 10 -4.13 15.91 16.90
N ASP A 11 -3.94 15.80 18.20
CA ASP A 11 -3.41 14.61 18.87
C ASP A 11 -4.04 14.55 20.28
N LEU A 12 -4.18 13.33 20.83
CA LEU A 12 -4.67 13.16 22.22
C LEU A 12 -3.67 13.68 23.27
N ILE A 13 -2.41 13.87 22.88
CA ILE A 13 -1.34 14.39 23.72
C ILE A 13 -1.06 15.84 23.33
N GLU A 14 -1.37 16.78 24.22
CA GLU A 14 -1.27 18.22 23.97
C GLU A 14 0.11 18.65 23.43
N GLU A 15 1.19 18.17 24.03
CA GLU A 15 2.55 18.47 23.58
C GLU A 15 2.80 18.09 22.13
N ARG A 16 2.20 16.99 21.66
CA ARG A 16 2.32 16.54 20.27
C ARG A 16 1.51 17.40 19.32
N ALA A 17 0.28 17.74 19.71
CA ALA A 17 -0.58 18.61 18.93
C ALA A 17 0.03 20.00 18.76
N GLN A 18 0.52 20.57 19.85
CA GLN A 18 1.21 21.87 19.85
C GLN A 18 2.49 21.81 19.03
N LYS A 19 3.32 20.79 19.24
CA LYS A 19 4.55 20.59 18.46
C LYS A 19 4.28 20.46 16.98
N ALA A 20 3.25 19.71 16.59
CA ALA A 20 2.85 19.59 15.17
C ALA A 20 2.45 20.95 14.60
N LYS A 21 1.67 21.74 15.37
CA LYS A 21 1.29 23.08 14.97
C LYS A 21 2.53 23.94 14.71
N ASP A 22 3.48 23.95 15.62
CA ASP A 22 4.65 24.83 15.55
C ASP A 22 5.66 24.38 14.47
N ASP A 23 5.91 23.06 14.34
CA ASP A 23 6.87 22.50 13.39
C ASP A 23 6.40 22.60 11.93
N PHE A 24 5.07 22.47 11.69
CA PHE A 24 4.50 22.41 10.34
C PHE A 24 3.69 23.64 9.95
N GLY A 25 3.47 24.59 10.86
CA GLY A 25 2.78 25.84 10.59
C GLY A 25 1.27 25.70 10.50
N PHE A 26 0.66 24.82 11.28
CA PHE A 26 -0.79 24.80 11.44
C PHE A 26 -1.27 26.06 12.18
N GLU A 27 -2.44 26.55 11.83
CA GLU A 27 -3.02 27.74 12.49
C GLU A 27 -3.42 27.47 13.94
N LYS A 28 -3.99 26.29 14.18
CA LYS A 28 -4.58 25.87 15.45
C LYS A 28 -4.20 24.44 15.80
N TYR A 29 -4.39 24.08 17.07
CA TYR A 29 -4.36 22.67 17.50
C TYR A 29 -5.55 22.37 18.40
N THR A 30 -5.90 21.10 18.51
CA THR A 30 -6.96 20.59 19.38
C THR A 30 -6.60 19.20 19.91
N LEU A 31 -7.27 18.79 20.98
CA LEU A 31 -7.22 17.43 21.53
C LEU A 31 -8.47 16.62 21.17
N ASP A 32 -9.47 17.27 20.54
CA ASP A 32 -10.71 16.64 20.08
C ASP A 32 -10.89 16.82 18.57
N TYR A 33 -10.79 15.72 17.82
CA TYR A 33 -10.96 15.75 16.37
C TYR A 33 -12.35 16.23 15.90
N HIS A 34 -13.35 16.22 16.76
CA HIS A 34 -14.67 16.77 16.43
C HIS A 34 -14.63 18.28 16.16
N ASP A 35 -13.69 19.00 16.75
CA ASP A 35 -13.48 20.42 16.43
C ASP A 35 -13.16 20.61 14.94
N ILE A 36 -12.38 19.66 14.37
CA ILE A 36 -12.02 19.63 12.94
C ILE A 36 -13.23 19.27 12.08
N LEU A 37 -13.98 18.23 12.49
CA LEU A 37 -15.14 17.76 11.73
C LEU A 37 -16.26 18.82 11.68
N ASN A 38 -16.42 19.58 12.76
CA ASN A 38 -17.43 20.64 12.88
C ASN A 38 -17.00 21.98 12.23
N ASP A 39 -15.73 22.15 11.89
CA ASP A 39 -15.26 23.36 11.21
C ASP A 39 -15.59 23.30 9.71
N SER A 40 -16.51 24.15 9.28
CA SER A 40 -16.97 24.22 7.89
C SER A 40 -15.92 24.74 6.91
N SER A 41 -14.83 25.33 7.41
CA SER A 41 -13.71 25.80 6.57
C SER A 41 -12.76 24.67 6.16
N ILE A 42 -12.92 23.47 6.72
CA ILE A 42 -12.07 22.30 6.42
C ILE A 42 -12.68 21.50 5.27
N ASP A 43 -11.94 21.34 4.19
CA ASP A 43 -12.33 20.53 3.03
C ASP A 43 -11.90 19.06 3.18
N ALA A 44 -10.73 18.81 3.80
CA ALA A 44 -10.15 17.49 3.88
C ALA A 44 -9.43 17.23 5.21
N VAL A 45 -9.39 15.98 5.62
CA VAL A 45 -8.68 15.52 6.82
C VAL A 45 -7.63 14.46 6.46
N CYS A 46 -6.48 14.50 7.17
CA CYS A 46 -5.45 13.47 7.10
C CYS A 46 -5.48 12.63 8.38
N ILE A 47 -5.72 11.34 8.27
CA ILE A 47 -5.85 10.41 9.39
C ILE A 47 -4.57 9.58 9.51
N PHE A 48 -3.74 9.88 10.53
CA PHE A 48 -2.46 9.23 10.84
C PHE A 48 -2.50 8.61 12.23
N THR A 49 -3.49 7.78 12.48
CA THR A 49 -3.75 7.16 13.78
C THR A 49 -3.44 5.66 13.76
N LYS A 50 -3.70 4.98 14.88
CA LYS A 50 -3.66 3.52 14.91
C LYS A 50 -4.82 2.94 14.10
N ILE A 51 -4.62 1.74 13.53
CA ILE A 51 -5.59 1.08 12.65
C ILE A 51 -6.97 0.89 13.29
N GLU A 52 -7.01 0.69 14.62
CA GLU A 52 -8.27 0.50 15.36
C GLU A 52 -9.19 1.73 15.29
N MET A 53 -8.62 2.90 15.00
CA MET A 53 -9.36 4.16 14.87
C MET A 53 -9.77 4.48 13.44
N HIS A 54 -9.19 3.82 12.44
CA HIS A 54 -9.39 4.19 11.03
C HIS A 54 -10.85 4.13 10.63
N ALA A 55 -11.57 3.05 11.00
CA ALA A 55 -12.98 2.90 10.62
C ALA A 55 -13.84 4.03 11.20
N THR A 56 -13.73 4.28 12.50
CA THR A 56 -14.49 5.34 13.16
C THR A 56 -14.21 6.70 12.54
N LEU A 57 -12.93 7.08 12.47
CA LEU A 57 -12.52 8.39 11.97
C LEU A 57 -12.88 8.60 10.49
N CYS A 58 -12.71 7.57 9.63
CA CYS A 58 -13.09 7.68 8.23
C CYS A 58 -14.60 7.82 8.04
N ILE A 59 -15.41 7.06 8.81
CA ILE A 59 -16.87 7.11 8.72
C ILE A 59 -17.39 8.48 9.20
N GLU A 60 -16.90 8.97 10.33
CA GLU A 60 -17.30 10.25 10.88
C GLU A 60 -16.85 11.44 10.02
N ALA A 61 -15.63 11.38 9.47
CA ALA A 61 -15.15 12.38 8.52
C ALA A 61 -16.02 12.41 7.24
N ALA A 62 -16.37 11.23 6.71
CA ALA A 62 -17.27 11.14 5.56
C ALA A 62 -18.64 11.71 5.88
N ALA A 63 -19.23 11.38 7.04
CA ALA A 63 -20.51 11.92 7.48
C ALA A 63 -20.49 13.45 7.66
N ALA A 64 -19.34 14.02 8.04
CA ALA A 64 -19.11 15.46 8.12
C ALA A 64 -18.80 16.11 6.74
N GLY A 65 -18.86 15.36 5.64
CA GLY A 65 -18.59 15.85 4.29
C GLY A 65 -17.13 16.15 4.00
N LYS A 66 -16.18 15.64 4.81
CA LYS A 66 -14.75 15.86 4.63
C LYS A 66 -14.13 14.82 3.70
N HIS A 67 -13.33 15.27 2.75
CA HIS A 67 -12.45 14.39 1.99
C HIS A 67 -11.36 13.80 2.89
N ILE A 68 -10.87 12.59 2.59
CA ILE A 68 -10.06 11.82 3.53
C ILE A 68 -8.76 11.36 2.86
N PHE A 69 -7.63 11.64 3.50
CA PHE A 69 -6.37 10.98 3.26
C PHE A 69 -6.06 10.10 4.48
N SER A 70 -6.05 8.78 4.33
CA SER A 70 -5.89 7.85 5.45
C SER A 70 -4.62 7.03 5.37
N GLN A 71 -3.99 6.80 6.53
CA GLN A 71 -2.84 5.90 6.63
C GLN A 71 -3.25 4.45 6.34
N LYS A 72 -2.28 3.65 5.88
CA LYS A 72 -2.39 2.19 5.80
C LYS A 72 -2.13 1.54 7.18
N PRO A 73 -2.59 0.30 7.43
CA PRO A 73 -3.57 -0.46 6.64
C PRO A 73 -4.93 0.22 6.61
N PHE A 74 -5.71 -0.05 5.55
CA PHE A 74 -6.97 0.65 5.31
C PHE A 74 -8.01 0.46 6.44
N ALA A 75 -8.18 -0.78 6.89
CA ALA A 75 -9.09 -1.17 7.96
C ALA A 75 -8.57 -2.41 8.68
N TYR A 76 -9.07 -2.67 9.87
CA TYR A 76 -8.67 -3.82 10.67
C TYR A 76 -9.17 -5.15 10.10
N ASN A 77 -10.36 -5.14 9.47
CA ASN A 77 -11.00 -6.31 8.86
C ASN A 77 -11.91 -5.93 7.68
N ILE A 78 -12.38 -6.95 6.97
CA ILE A 78 -13.27 -6.81 5.80
C ILE A 78 -14.54 -6.04 6.12
N GLU A 79 -15.16 -6.26 7.28
CA GLU A 79 -16.41 -5.61 7.64
C GLU A 79 -16.24 -4.11 7.84
N GLU A 80 -15.19 -3.72 8.55
CA GLU A 80 -14.84 -2.30 8.71
C GLU A 80 -14.53 -1.64 7.37
N GLY A 81 -13.73 -2.30 6.52
CA GLY A 81 -13.44 -1.79 5.19
C GLY A 81 -14.69 -1.54 4.35
N ARG A 82 -15.67 -2.45 4.40
CA ARG A 82 -16.98 -2.26 3.75
C ARG A 82 -17.79 -1.09 4.33
N LYS A 83 -17.73 -0.90 5.65
CA LYS A 83 -18.40 0.26 6.31
C LYS A 83 -17.79 1.57 5.84
N ILE A 84 -16.45 1.65 5.79
CA ILE A 84 -15.75 2.85 5.28
C ILE A 84 -16.16 3.14 3.84
N ILE A 85 -16.11 2.13 2.95
CA ILE A 85 -16.46 2.32 1.54
C ILE A 85 -17.89 2.85 1.40
N ARG A 86 -18.85 2.24 2.11
CA ARG A 86 -20.24 2.71 2.08
C ARG A 86 -20.38 4.15 2.54
N ALA A 87 -19.77 4.51 3.66
CA ALA A 87 -19.85 5.88 4.18
C ALA A 87 -19.25 6.90 3.20
N VAL A 88 -18.13 6.58 2.57
CA VAL A 88 -17.49 7.43 1.56
C VAL A 88 -18.36 7.58 0.31
N ASP A 89 -18.96 6.48 -0.18
CA ASP A 89 -19.84 6.49 -1.34
C ASP A 89 -21.14 7.28 -1.07
N GLU A 90 -21.77 7.05 0.09
CA GLU A 90 -23.02 7.73 0.50
C GLU A 90 -22.82 9.24 0.68
N ALA A 91 -21.66 9.64 1.23
CA ALA A 91 -21.32 11.05 1.42
C ALA A 91 -20.80 11.73 0.14
N GLY A 92 -20.44 10.98 -0.89
CA GLY A 92 -19.84 11.51 -2.13
C GLY A 92 -18.47 12.16 -1.93
N VAL A 93 -17.75 11.79 -0.86
CA VAL A 93 -16.41 12.31 -0.56
C VAL A 93 -15.32 11.39 -1.16
N LYS A 94 -14.11 11.91 -1.32
CA LYS A 94 -12.96 11.12 -1.73
C LYS A 94 -12.23 10.58 -0.52
N LEU A 95 -11.79 9.32 -0.59
CA LEU A 95 -10.85 8.73 0.34
C LEU A 95 -9.65 8.17 -0.43
N THR A 96 -8.45 8.63 -0.09
CA THR A 96 -7.18 8.16 -0.64
C THR A 96 -6.35 7.49 0.46
N PRO A 97 -6.03 6.20 0.31
CA PRO A 97 -5.16 5.47 1.24
C PRO A 97 -3.68 5.78 0.98
N SER A 98 -2.86 5.74 2.03
CA SER A 98 -1.42 5.99 1.96
C SER A 98 -0.64 4.77 1.41
N PHE A 99 -0.88 4.36 0.16
CA PHE A 99 -0.05 3.40 -0.56
C PHE A 99 1.06 4.10 -1.34
N MET A 100 2.00 4.68 -0.61
CA MET A 100 3.05 5.54 -1.15
C MET A 100 3.96 4.84 -2.19
N HIS A 101 4.12 3.50 -2.10
CA HIS A 101 5.03 2.77 -2.99
C HIS A 101 4.62 2.82 -4.46
N SER A 102 3.34 2.96 -4.75
CA SER A 102 2.83 3.13 -6.12
C SER A 102 3.17 4.49 -6.73
N TYR A 103 3.58 5.46 -5.90
CA TYR A 103 3.97 6.81 -6.32
C TYR A 103 5.50 7.01 -6.35
N MET A 104 6.28 5.97 -6.12
CA MET A 104 7.73 6.01 -6.26
C MET A 104 8.14 6.00 -7.73
N ASP A 105 9.22 6.71 -8.04
CA ASP A 105 9.71 6.90 -9.41
C ASP A 105 9.87 5.59 -10.18
N GLY A 106 10.49 4.59 -9.54
CA GLY A 106 10.66 3.26 -10.13
C GLY A 106 9.33 2.56 -10.42
N SER A 107 8.34 2.71 -9.53
CA SER A 107 7.01 2.10 -9.69
C SER A 107 6.24 2.76 -10.84
N ILE A 108 6.30 4.10 -10.92
CA ILE A 108 5.71 4.87 -12.03
C ILE A 108 6.36 4.49 -13.36
N ALA A 109 7.71 4.36 -13.38
CA ALA A 109 8.43 3.97 -14.58
C ALA A 109 8.11 2.54 -15.01
N ALA A 110 8.04 1.58 -14.07
CA ALA A 110 7.67 0.20 -14.36
C ALA A 110 6.24 0.10 -14.94
N ARG A 111 5.29 0.78 -14.32
CA ARG A 111 3.92 0.88 -14.82
C ARG A 111 3.87 1.43 -16.24
N ARG A 112 4.57 2.53 -16.52
CA ARG A 112 4.63 3.12 -17.86
C ARG A 112 5.20 2.15 -18.91
N ILE A 113 6.26 1.40 -18.59
CA ILE A 113 6.85 0.39 -19.48
C ILE A 113 5.84 -0.71 -19.81
N VAL A 114 5.04 -1.15 -18.83
CA VAL A 114 3.96 -2.12 -19.02
C VAL A 114 2.85 -1.55 -19.89
N GLU A 115 2.36 -0.35 -19.58
CA GLU A 115 1.28 0.34 -20.33
C GLU A 115 1.69 0.63 -21.79
N GLU A 116 2.95 0.94 -22.05
CA GLU A 116 3.51 1.12 -23.41
C GLU A 116 3.72 -0.23 -24.15
N GLY A 117 3.44 -1.36 -23.50
CA GLY A 117 3.55 -2.70 -24.09
C GLY A 117 4.98 -3.17 -24.39
N LYS A 118 5.99 -2.51 -23.83
CA LYS A 118 7.41 -2.78 -24.11
C LYS A 118 7.87 -4.19 -23.74
N ILE A 119 7.27 -4.78 -22.71
CA ILE A 119 7.55 -6.16 -22.31
C ILE A 119 6.51 -7.17 -22.83
N GLY A 120 5.48 -6.69 -23.54
CA GLY A 120 4.37 -7.51 -24.00
C GLY A 120 3.45 -7.95 -22.83
N GLU A 121 2.65 -8.97 -23.07
CA GLU A 121 1.76 -9.53 -22.06
C GLU A 121 2.54 -10.10 -20.87
N ILE A 122 2.17 -9.69 -19.65
CA ILE A 122 2.79 -10.20 -18.43
C ILE A 122 2.42 -11.68 -18.25
N ARG A 123 3.43 -12.51 -18.02
CA ARG A 123 3.31 -13.95 -17.77
C ARG A 123 3.47 -14.29 -16.31
N HIS A 124 4.45 -13.66 -15.67
CA HIS A 124 4.81 -13.97 -14.29
C HIS A 124 5.38 -12.74 -13.59
N ILE A 125 5.12 -12.64 -12.29
CA ILE A 125 5.70 -11.63 -11.40
C ILE A 125 6.29 -12.33 -10.18
N ARG A 126 7.50 -11.93 -9.80
CA ARG A 126 8.07 -12.25 -8.49
C ARG A 126 8.10 -10.97 -7.66
N MET A 127 7.53 -11.03 -6.48
CA MET A 127 7.51 -9.92 -5.54
C MET A 127 8.08 -10.33 -4.20
N ARG A 128 8.90 -9.50 -3.62
CA ARG A 128 9.45 -9.69 -2.29
C ARG A 128 9.29 -8.42 -1.47
N ASN A 129 8.68 -8.57 -0.31
CA ASN A 129 8.61 -7.56 0.73
C ASN A 129 9.32 -8.07 1.98
N ALA A 130 10.41 -7.43 2.39
CA ALA A 130 11.16 -7.87 3.54
C ALA A 130 11.63 -6.72 4.41
N THR A 131 11.52 -6.86 5.71
CA THR A 131 12.02 -5.88 6.68
C THR A 131 12.44 -6.56 7.96
N LYS A 132 13.27 -5.86 8.74
CA LYS A 132 13.48 -6.24 10.13
C LYS A 132 12.19 -5.98 10.89
N ASN A 133 11.78 -6.95 11.72
CA ASN A 133 10.58 -6.84 12.54
C ASN A 133 10.51 -5.48 13.27
N PRO A 134 9.47 -4.70 13.09
CA PRO A 134 9.25 -3.49 13.86
C PRO A 134 8.78 -3.86 15.27
N PHE A 135 9.73 -4.14 16.17
CA PHE A 135 9.44 -4.55 17.56
C PHE A 135 8.54 -3.57 18.32
N ASP A 136 8.58 -2.29 17.96
CA ASP A 136 7.92 -1.22 18.70
C ASP A 136 6.52 -0.85 18.18
N SER A 137 6.13 -1.32 16.99
CA SER A 137 4.88 -0.91 16.34
C SER A 137 3.86 -2.04 16.13
N ALA A 138 4.16 -3.22 16.59
CA ALA A 138 3.59 -4.43 16.04
C ALA A 138 2.22 -4.94 16.56
N PRO A 139 1.68 -4.58 17.73
CA PRO A 139 0.43 -5.24 18.18
C PRO A 139 -0.81 -4.96 17.34
N GLY A 140 -0.81 -3.87 16.55
CA GLY A 140 -2.00 -3.42 15.82
C GLY A 140 -2.01 -3.70 14.31
N TYR A 141 -0.90 -4.12 13.70
CA TYR A 141 -0.81 -4.17 12.22
C TYR A 141 -1.34 -5.45 11.55
N GLY A 142 -1.81 -6.44 12.29
CA GLY A 142 -2.43 -7.64 11.69
C GLY A 142 -1.49 -8.59 10.96
N GLY A 143 -0.17 -8.58 11.27
CA GLY A 143 0.84 -9.48 10.68
C GLY A 143 1.64 -8.86 9.53
N CYS A 144 2.65 -9.60 9.04
CA CYS A 144 3.53 -9.11 7.99
C CYS A 144 2.80 -8.85 6.66
N MET A 145 1.77 -9.63 6.36
CA MET A 145 0.96 -9.41 5.16
C MET A 145 0.23 -8.07 5.19
N MET A 146 -0.35 -7.70 6.33
CA MET A 146 -1.06 -6.42 6.49
C MET A 146 -0.11 -5.23 6.62
N ASP A 147 1.07 -5.41 7.23
CA ASP A 147 2.01 -4.30 7.43
C ASP A 147 2.79 -3.95 6.15
N ILE A 148 3.53 -4.91 5.60
CA ILE A 148 4.38 -4.65 4.43
C ILE A 148 3.88 -5.35 3.17
N GLY A 149 3.23 -6.51 3.29
CA GLY A 149 2.68 -7.26 2.17
C GLY A 149 1.58 -6.50 1.43
N CYS A 150 0.78 -5.71 2.13
CA CYS A 150 -0.26 -4.88 1.52
C CYS A 150 0.31 -3.90 0.47
N HIS A 151 1.49 -3.36 0.70
CA HIS A 151 2.18 -2.53 -0.30
C HIS A 151 2.60 -3.32 -1.55
N GLY A 152 3.04 -4.57 -1.37
CA GLY A 152 3.37 -5.44 -2.50
C GLY A 152 2.13 -5.82 -3.30
N MET A 153 1.02 -6.13 -2.63
CA MET A 153 -0.26 -6.43 -3.28
C MET A 153 -0.78 -5.23 -4.07
N ASP A 154 -0.70 -4.02 -3.50
CA ASP A 154 -1.05 -2.78 -4.18
C ASP A 154 -0.14 -2.52 -5.40
N LEU A 155 1.17 -2.73 -5.26
CA LEU A 155 2.12 -2.58 -6.36
C LEU A 155 1.87 -3.56 -7.50
N ILE A 156 1.64 -4.84 -7.19
CA ILE A 156 1.30 -5.87 -8.18
C ILE A 156 0.06 -5.44 -8.97
N HIS A 157 -1.02 -5.08 -8.26
CA HIS A 157 -2.25 -4.60 -8.88
C HIS A 157 -2.00 -3.38 -9.78
N THR A 158 -1.28 -2.38 -9.27
CA THR A 158 -1.05 -1.10 -9.95
C THR A 158 -0.16 -1.26 -11.18
N VAL A 159 0.95 -1.98 -11.06
CA VAL A 159 1.93 -2.12 -12.15
C VAL A 159 1.44 -3.10 -13.22
N ALA A 160 0.80 -4.19 -12.82
CA ALA A 160 0.24 -5.15 -13.77
C ALA A 160 -1.05 -4.66 -14.46
N GLY A 161 -1.74 -3.65 -13.90
CA GLY A 161 -3.05 -3.20 -14.39
C GLY A 161 -4.12 -4.30 -14.34
N SER A 162 -3.99 -5.25 -13.41
CA SER A 162 -4.84 -6.45 -13.34
C SER A 162 -5.15 -6.82 -11.90
N SER A 163 -6.38 -7.22 -11.62
CA SER A 163 -6.82 -7.62 -10.29
C SER A 163 -6.26 -8.99 -9.89
N ILE A 164 -6.06 -9.19 -8.60
CA ILE A 164 -5.73 -10.50 -8.01
C ILE A 164 -7.06 -11.25 -7.81
N GLU A 165 -7.23 -12.38 -8.48
CA GLU A 165 -8.47 -13.17 -8.43
C GLU A 165 -8.41 -14.33 -7.44
N ASP A 166 -7.30 -15.04 -7.43
CA ASP A 166 -7.12 -16.22 -6.59
C ASP A 166 -5.80 -16.14 -5.82
N VAL A 167 -5.79 -16.75 -4.64
CA VAL A 167 -4.59 -16.88 -3.82
C VAL A 167 -4.43 -18.31 -3.32
N PHE A 168 -3.19 -18.77 -3.31
CA PHE A 168 -2.75 -19.97 -2.62
C PHE A 168 -1.64 -19.62 -1.65
N ALA A 169 -1.88 -19.80 -0.36
CA ALA A 169 -0.90 -19.58 0.69
C ALA A 169 -0.08 -20.87 0.89
N LEU A 170 1.13 -20.88 0.36
CA LEU A 170 2.06 -22.00 0.51
C LEU A 170 2.58 -22.11 1.94
N HIS A 171 2.82 -20.98 2.60
CA HIS A 171 3.35 -20.92 3.95
C HIS A 171 2.90 -19.65 4.67
N LEU A 172 2.38 -19.81 5.89
CA LEU A 172 2.21 -18.75 6.86
C LEU A 172 2.87 -19.23 8.16
N SER A 173 3.93 -18.56 8.59
CA SER A 173 4.57 -18.87 9.86
C SER A 173 4.06 -17.94 10.93
N PRO A 174 3.42 -18.45 11.97
CA PRO A 174 3.18 -17.68 13.18
C PRO A 174 4.53 -17.29 13.79
N ARG A 175 4.52 -16.29 14.59
CA ARG A 175 5.73 -15.82 15.27
C ARG A 175 6.25 -16.92 16.20
N ASP A 176 7.56 -17.17 16.11
CA ASP A 176 8.27 -18.17 16.93
C ASP A 176 8.14 -17.83 18.43
N GLU A 177 7.54 -18.73 19.22
CA GLU A 177 7.40 -18.59 20.66
C GLU A 177 8.76 -18.47 21.37
N LYS A 178 9.83 -19.06 20.81
CA LYS A 178 11.19 -18.94 21.35
C LYS A 178 11.70 -17.49 21.38
N ARG A 179 11.29 -16.66 20.41
CA ARG A 179 11.61 -15.23 20.45
C ARG A 179 10.85 -14.48 21.54
N ARG A 180 9.75 -15.02 22.01
CA ARG A 180 9.01 -14.46 23.15
C ARG A 180 9.84 -14.56 24.45
N GLU A 181 10.59 -15.64 24.61
CA GLU A 181 11.51 -15.82 25.74
C GLU A 181 12.72 -14.89 25.65
N GLU A 182 13.23 -14.61 24.43
CA GLU A 182 14.41 -13.78 24.20
C GLU A 182 14.10 -12.27 24.31
N PHE A 183 12.89 -11.84 23.95
CA PHE A 183 12.51 -10.42 23.82
C PHE A 183 11.36 -9.98 24.74
N GLY A 184 10.86 -10.87 25.62
CA GLY A 184 9.85 -10.57 26.63
C GLY A 184 8.45 -10.27 26.05
N GLU A 185 7.57 -9.68 26.87
CA GLU A 185 6.17 -9.38 26.51
C GLU A 185 6.01 -8.47 25.28
N ARG A 186 7.01 -7.65 24.96
CA ARG A 186 7.05 -6.85 23.72
C ARG A 186 6.99 -7.71 22.46
N ALA A 187 7.28 -9.01 22.60
CA ALA A 187 7.21 -9.99 21.52
C ALA A 187 5.80 -10.54 21.25
N ASN A 188 4.78 -10.07 21.95
CA ASN A 188 3.43 -10.63 21.89
C ASN A 188 2.64 -10.10 20.69
N LEU A 189 2.86 -10.67 19.52
CA LEU A 189 2.05 -10.46 18.31
C LEU A 189 0.97 -11.55 18.16
N ASN A 190 0.29 -11.91 19.22
CA ASN A 190 -0.95 -12.68 19.28
C ASN A 190 -1.29 -13.54 18.03
N GLY A 191 -0.39 -14.47 17.66
CA GLY A 191 -0.68 -15.45 16.60
C GLY A 191 -0.68 -14.91 15.16
N VAL A 192 -0.26 -13.65 14.91
CA VAL A 192 -0.15 -13.14 13.53
C VAL A 192 1.14 -13.64 12.86
N GLU A 193 1.07 -13.76 11.54
CA GLU A 193 2.20 -14.24 10.73
C GLU A 193 3.34 -13.22 10.67
N ASN A 194 4.59 -13.72 10.71
CA ASN A 194 5.82 -12.95 10.49
C ASN A 194 6.49 -13.28 9.15
N THR A 195 6.01 -14.34 8.51
CA THR A 195 6.48 -14.82 7.21
C THR A 195 5.27 -15.33 6.44
N ALA A 196 5.16 -14.92 5.18
CA ALA A 196 4.16 -15.43 4.25
C ALA A 196 4.78 -15.72 2.89
N ILE A 197 4.43 -16.86 2.30
CA ILE A 197 4.77 -17.23 0.91
C ILE A 197 3.46 -17.49 0.19
N LEU A 198 3.18 -16.67 -0.82
CA LEU A 198 1.89 -16.60 -1.47
C LEU A 198 2.03 -16.74 -2.98
N ASN A 199 1.07 -17.41 -3.61
CA ASN A 199 0.91 -17.43 -5.04
C ASN A 199 -0.44 -16.81 -5.41
N TYR A 200 -0.45 -15.97 -6.45
CA TYR A 200 -1.66 -15.35 -6.97
C TYR A 200 -1.87 -15.74 -8.43
N ARG A 201 -3.12 -15.70 -8.85
CA ARG A 201 -3.51 -15.61 -10.26
C ARG A 201 -4.20 -14.27 -10.48
N LEU A 202 -3.74 -13.54 -11.47
CA LEU A 202 -4.33 -12.28 -11.89
C LEU A 202 -5.47 -12.53 -12.89
N ALA A 203 -6.38 -11.58 -13.03
CA ALA A 203 -7.45 -11.60 -14.02
C ALA A 203 -6.92 -11.71 -15.46
N SER A 204 -5.72 -11.16 -15.72
CA SER A 204 -5.02 -11.31 -17.00
C SER A 204 -4.52 -12.73 -17.28
N GLY A 205 -4.59 -13.65 -16.31
CA GLY A 205 -4.00 -14.98 -16.38
C GLY A 205 -2.55 -15.06 -15.92
N ALA A 206 -1.89 -13.94 -15.67
CA ALA A 206 -0.54 -13.93 -15.12
C ALA A 206 -0.49 -14.52 -13.71
N THR A 207 0.63 -15.17 -13.38
CA THR A 207 0.88 -15.73 -12.05
C THR A 207 1.83 -14.83 -11.26
N VAL A 208 1.70 -14.86 -9.93
CA VAL A 208 2.57 -14.10 -9.03
C VAL A 208 3.08 -14.98 -7.92
N PHE A 209 4.36 -14.89 -7.64
CA PHE A 209 4.97 -15.43 -6.43
C PHE A 209 5.36 -14.27 -5.52
N HIS A 210 4.82 -14.24 -4.29
CA HIS A 210 5.01 -13.14 -3.37
C HIS A 210 5.53 -13.64 -2.02
N GLU A 211 6.69 -13.15 -1.63
CA GLU A 211 7.35 -13.42 -0.36
C GLU A 211 7.25 -12.20 0.56
N VAL A 212 6.78 -12.42 1.79
CA VAL A 212 6.63 -11.36 2.79
C VAL A 212 7.29 -11.77 4.09
N PHE A 213 8.28 -11.00 4.54
CA PHE A 213 9.08 -11.33 5.71
C PHE A 213 9.26 -10.16 6.68
N TRP A 214 8.99 -10.40 7.95
CA TRP A 214 9.43 -9.55 9.06
C TRP A 214 10.75 -10.02 9.69
N THR A 215 11.35 -11.05 9.15
CA THR A 215 12.51 -11.76 9.74
C THR A 215 13.84 -11.40 9.10
N GLN A 216 13.88 -10.38 8.25
CA GLN A 216 15.10 -9.97 7.60
C GLN A 216 16.06 -9.28 8.58
N VAL A 217 17.19 -9.92 8.86
CA VAL A 217 18.20 -9.40 9.82
C VAL A 217 19.10 -8.36 9.17
N ALA A 218 19.46 -8.55 7.89
CA ALA A 218 20.30 -7.61 7.14
C ALA A 218 19.41 -6.60 6.40
N GLN A 219 19.83 -5.34 6.40
CA GLN A 219 19.20 -4.30 5.57
C GLN A 219 19.59 -4.50 4.11
N THR A 220 18.86 -5.38 3.43
CA THR A 220 18.88 -5.49 1.98
C THR A 220 17.71 -4.72 1.38
N ASN A 221 17.44 -4.86 0.09
CA ASN A 221 16.29 -4.24 -0.54
C ASN A 221 14.99 -4.65 0.15
N ARG A 222 14.23 -3.66 0.57
CA ARG A 222 12.95 -3.87 1.25
C ARG A 222 11.85 -4.34 0.31
N PHE A 223 11.95 -3.92 -0.95
CA PHE A 223 11.01 -4.25 -2.02
C PHE A 223 11.80 -4.66 -3.25
N GLU A 224 11.46 -5.80 -3.80
CA GLU A 224 12.01 -6.32 -5.06
C GLU A 224 10.86 -6.85 -5.89
N MET A 225 10.78 -6.44 -7.16
CA MET A 225 9.76 -6.89 -8.09
C MET A 225 10.40 -7.21 -9.44
N GLU A 226 10.20 -8.43 -9.90
CA GLU A 226 10.61 -8.88 -11.22
C GLU A 226 9.35 -9.18 -12.04
N ILE A 227 9.25 -8.59 -13.24
CA ILE A 227 8.07 -8.74 -14.09
C ILE A 227 8.51 -9.34 -15.40
N TYR A 228 8.03 -10.55 -15.69
CA TYR A 228 8.35 -11.32 -16.88
C TYR A 228 7.20 -11.23 -17.88
N GLY A 229 7.43 -10.52 -18.98
CA GLY A 229 6.49 -10.39 -20.08
C GLY A 229 6.87 -11.29 -21.28
N ALA A 230 5.96 -11.37 -22.24
CA ALA A 230 6.18 -12.14 -23.47
C ALA A 230 7.28 -11.57 -24.35
N LYS A 231 7.66 -10.29 -24.19
CA LYS A 231 8.65 -9.57 -25.00
C LYS A 231 9.78 -8.94 -24.19
N GLY A 232 9.80 -9.09 -22.88
CA GLY A 232 10.83 -8.48 -22.05
C GLY A 232 10.62 -8.70 -20.57
N VAL A 233 11.52 -8.13 -19.77
CA VAL A 233 11.55 -8.27 -18.32
C VAL A 233 11.79 -6.91 -17.69
N ILE A 234 11.18 -6.65 -16.54
CA ILE A 234 11.49 -5.50 -15.69
C ILE A 234 12.05 -6.01 -14.36
N TYR A 235 13.16 -5.45 -13.92
CA TYR A 235 13.66 -5.60 -12.57
C TYR A 235 13.53 -4.27 -11.83
N LEU A 236 12.72 -4.26 -10.81
CA LEU A 236 12.50 -3.13 -9.92
C LEU A 236 13.06 -3.48 -8.55
N TYR A 237 14.26 -2.98 -8.26
CA TYR A 237 14.90 -3.13 -6.97
C TYR A 237 14.79 -1.83 -6.20
N ASN A 238 14.25 -1.88 -4.98
CA ASN A 238 14.16 -0.74 -4.10
C ASN A 238 13.59 0.53 -4.80
N PRO A 239 12.29 0.61 -5.02
CA PRO A 239 11.65 1.69 -5.78
C PRO A 239 11.96 3.12 -5.28
N HIS A 240 12.49 3.25 -4.04
CA HIS A 240 12.94 4.53 -3.48
C HIS A 240 14.16 5.13 -4.16
N ARG A 241 14.98 4.34 -4.86
CA ARG A 241 16.25 4.75 -5.43
C ARG A 241 16.26 4.85 -6.93
N SER A 242 15.11 4.68 -7.56
CA SER A 242 14.97 4.70 -9.01
C SER A 242 15.80 3.62 -9.73
N ASP A 243 16.16 2.54 -9.02
CA ASP A 243 16.96 1.44 -9.56
C ASP A 243 16.07 0.49 -10.38
N ILE A 244 15.48 1.01 -11.44
CA ILE A 244 14.70 0.21 -12.36
C ILE A 244 15.51 -0.06 -13.62
N VAL A 245 15.65 -1.31 -13.96
CA VAL A 245 16.21 -1.75 -15.24
C VAL A 245 15.20 -2.61 -15.96
N TYR A 246 15.12 -2.45 -17.24
CA TYR A 246 14.28 -3.29 -18.07
C TYR A 246 15.03 -3.77 -19.31
N TYR A 247 14.52 -4.85 -19.85
CA TYR A 247 15.02 -5.51 -20.99
C TYR A 247 13.86 -5.82 -21.93
N GLY A 248 13.91 -5.30 -23.13
CA GLY A 248 12.90 -5.54 -24.15
C GLY A 248 13.50 -6.29 -25.33
N TRP A 249 12.74 -7.19 -25.94
CA TRP A 249 13.09 -7.78 -27.21
C TRP A 249 12.92 -6.77 -28.32
N ASN A 250 13.88 -6.74 -29.26
CA ASN A 250 13.67 -5.98 -30.47
C ASN A 250 12.51 -6.60 -31.28
N LEU A 251 11.56 -5.78 -31.68
CA LEU A 251 10.29 -6.18 -32.30
C LEU A 251 10.48 -6.90 -33.66
N ASP A 252 11.69 -6.87 -34.22
CA ASP A 252 12.01 -7.45 -35.54
C ASP A 252 12.23 -8.97 -35.53
N GLY A 253 11.93 -9.65 -34.44
CA GLY A 253 11.90 -11.11 -34.37
C GLY A 253 13.26 -11.80 -34.35
N HIS A 254 14.37 -11.07 -34.23
CA HIS A 254 15.70 -11.65 -34.10
C HIS A 254 16.19 -11.66 -32.64
N PRO A 255 16.17 -12.80 -31.97
CA PRO A 255 16.28 -12.92 -30.51
C PRO A 255 17.68 -12.71 -29.93
N ARG A 256 18.70 -12.30 -30.66
CA ARG A 256 20.07 -12.40 -30.15
C ARG A 256 21.03 -11.27 -30.42
N LYS A 257 20.69 -10.21 -31.14
CA LYS A 257 21.71 -9.22 -31.53
C LYS A 257 21.71 -7.91 -30.74
N ASP A 258 20.59 -7.49 -30.15
CA ASP A 258 20.50 -6.16 -29.52
C ASP A 258 19.82 -6.21 -28.14
N ILE A 259 20.16 -7.21 -27.37
CA ILE A 259 19.63 -7.40 -26.03
C ILE A 259 20.45 -6.58 -25.04
N HIS A 260 19.99 -5.40 -24.69
CA HIS A 260 20.65 -4.57 -23.68
C HIS A 260 19.70 -4.27 -22.54
N TRP A 261 20.18 -4.46 -21.33
CA TRP A 261 19.55 -3.90 -20.14
C TRP A 261 19.59 -2.38 -20.25
N GLN A 262 18.44 -1.76 -20.08
CA GLN A 262 18.29 -0.32 -20.13
C GLN A 262 17.83 0.17 -18.78
N ALA A 263 18.42 1.26 -18.29
CA ALA A 263 17.86 2.00 -17.19
C ALA A 263 16.58 2.69 -17.67
N ALA A 264 15.49 2.54 -16.94
CA ALA A 264 14.28 3.30 -17.25
C ALA A 264 14.52 4.77 -16.93
N PRO A 265 14.08 5.69 -17.80
CA PRO A 265 14.07 7.09 -17.44
C PRO A 265 13.07 7.29 -16.28
N VAL A 266 13.57 7.81 -15.19
CA VAL A 266 12.83 8.18 -14.01
C VAL A 266 12.89 9.70 -13.85
N ASP A 267 11.85 10.26 -13.26
CA ASP A 267 11.82 11.67 -12.87
C ASP A 267 11.93 11.70 -11.33
N PRO A 268 13.11 12.00 -10.76
CA PRO A 268 13.31 11.94 -9.33
C PRO A 268 12.46 12.99 -8.63
N GLN A 269 11.42 12.52 -7.96
CA GLN A 269 10.56 13.35 -7.15
C GLN A 269 10.40 12.72 -5.76
N PHE A 270 10.19 13.54 -4.76
CA PHE A 270 9.90 13.03 -3.44
C PHE A 270 8.51 12.38 -3.43
N PHE A 271 8.46 11.06 -3.37
CA PHE A 271 7.23 10.26 -3.48
C PHE A 271 6.12 10.67 -2.51
N GLY A 272 6.48 11.09 -1.29
CA GLY A 272 5.50 11.61 -0.34
C GLY A 272 4.83 12.87 -0.84
N TYR A 273 5.56 13.77 -1.49
CA TYR A 273 5.01 14.96 -2.12
C TYR A 273 4.04 14.61 -3.26
N ILE A 274 4.44 13.72 -4.18
CA ILE A 274 3.59 13.31 -5.32
C ILE A 274 2.30 12.68 -4.81
N HIS A 275 2.39 11.80 -3.84
CA HIS A 275 1.23 11.10 -3.28
C HIS A 275 0.18 12.08 -2.73
N HIS A 276 0.60 13.02 -1.88
CA HIS A 276 -0.28 14.03 -1.33
C HIS A 276 -0.74 15.04 -2.39
N LYS A 277 0.17 15.42 -3.30
CA LYS A 277 -0.17 16.33 -4.40
C LYS A 277 -1.26 15.76 -5.29
N THR A 278 -1.18 14.48 -5.66
CA THR A 278 -2.21 13.83 -6.48
C THR A 278 -3.57 13.86 -5.80
N PHE A 279 -3.64 13.63 -4.49
CA PHE A 279 -4.89 13.76 -3.72
C PHE A 279 -5.44 15.20 -3.76
N VAL A 280 -4.59 16.18 -3.50
CA VAL A 280 -5.02 17.61 -3.53
C VAL A 280 -5.43 18.04 -4.94
N ASP A 281 -4.68 17.65 -5.97
CA ASP A 281 -5.02 17.94 -7.36
C ASP A 281 -6.38 17.34 -7.75
N ASP A 282 -6.69 16.13 -7.28
CA ASP A 282 -7.99 15.51 -7.52
C ASP A 282 -9.14 16.26 -6.86
N LEU A 283 -8.92 16.84 -5.68
CA LEU A 283 -9.94 17.68 -5.03
C LEU A 283 -10.16 18.99 -5.78
N LEU A 284 -9.07 19.65 -6.18
CA LEU A 284 -9.13 20.95 -6.86
C LEU A 284 -9.71 20.85 -8.29
N ASN A 285 -9.41 19.77 -9.01
CA ASN A 285 -9.76 19.62 -10.42
C ASN A 285 -10.94 18.66 -10.67
N GLY A 286 -11.48 18.02 -9.63
CA GLY A 286 -12.53 17.01 -9.78
C GLY A 286 -12.09 15.75 -10.51
N THR A 287 -10.77 15.44 -10.51
CA THR A 287 -10.20 14.26 -11.17
C THR A 287 -10.13 13.05 -10.23
N ASN A 288 -9.75 11.88 -10.73
CA ASN A 288 -9.64 10.62 -9.98
C ASN A 288 -8.34 9.88 -10.32
N ASN A 289 -7.21 10.55 -10.09
CA ASN A 289 -5.87 9.99 -10.35
C ASN A 289 -5.26 9.33 -9.10
N SER A 290 -5.75 9.69 -7.92
CA SER A 290 -5.32 9.11 -6.65
C SER A 290 -6.00 7.75 -6.41
N LYS A 291 -5.37 6.95 -5.56
CA LYS A 291 -5.96 5.69 -5.07
C LYS A 291 -7.27 5.96 -4.34
N THR A 292 -8.17 5.01 -4.45
CA THR A 292 -9.51 5.07 -3.83
C THR A 292 -9.62 4.14 -2.62
N ALA A 293 -10.71 4.26 -1.87
CA ALA A 293 -11.05 3.31 -0.80
C ALA A 293 -11.16 1.86 -1.33
N ARG A 294 -11.60 1.67 -2.59
CA ARG A 294 -11.70 0.35 -3.21
C ARG A 294 -10.33 -0.24 -3.52
N ASP A 295 -9.37 0.57 -3.99
CA ASP A 295 -7.99 0.12 -4.17
C ASP A 295 -7.36 -0.30 -2.85
N ALA A 296 -7.65 0.42 -1.75
CA ALA A 296 -7.20 0.08 -0.41
C ALA A 296 -7.80 -1.22 0.14
N PHE A 297 -8.97 -1.57 -0.33
CA PHE A 297 -9.68 -2.77 0.11
C PHE A 297 -9.10 -4.06 -0.50
N VAL A 298 -8.51 -3.98 -1.69
CA VAL A 298 -7.94 -5.15 -2.37
C VAL A 298 -6.90 -5.89 -1.53
N PRO A 299 -5.86 -5.26 -0.96
CA PRO A 299 -4.91 -5.95 -0.10
C PRO A 299 -5.56 -6.65 1.10
N LEU A 300 -6.56 -6.04 1.71
CA LEU A 300 -7.30 -6.63 2.82
C LEU A 300 -8.03 -7.92 2.41
N GLN A 301 -8.67 -7.91 1.24
CA GLN A 301 -9.35 -9.09 0.66
C GLN A 301 -8.35 -10.21 0.34
N VAL A 302 -7.18 -9.87 -0.20
CA VAL A 302 -6.11 -10.84 -0.50
C VAL A 302 -5.57 -11.48 0.77
N VAL A 303 -5.33 -10.70 1.82
CA VAL A 303 -4.86 -11.20 3.13
C VAL A 303 -5.88 -12.18 3.73
N GLU A 304 -7.16 -11.83 3.69
CA GLU A 304 -8.22 -12.68 4.21
C GLU A 304 -8.35 -13.99 3.40
N ALA A 305 -8.28 -13.91 2.08
CA ALA A 305 -8.27 -15.10 1.23
C ALA A 305 -7.01 -15.96 1.44
N ALA A 306 -5.84 -15.34 1.69
CA ALA A 306 -4.61 -16.06 1.99
C ALA A 306 -4.71 -16.84 3.31
N ARG A 307 -5.33 -16.27 4.34
CA ARG A 307 -5.59 -16.97 5.62
C ARG A 307 -6.50 -18.17 5.42
N ARG A 308 -7.63 -17.99 4.71
CA ARG A 308 -8.52 -19.10 4.38
C ARG A 308 -7.80 -20.18 3.56
N SER A 309 -6.97 -19.78 2.59
CA SER A 309 -6.20 -20.72 1.78
C SER A 309 -5.23 -21.55 2.61
N PHE A 310 -4.55 -20.93 3.57
CA PHE A 310 -3.63 -21.64 4.46
C PHE A 310 -4.36 -22.66 5.35
N GLU A 311 -5.52 -22.27 5.88
CA GLU A 311 -6.35 -23.14 6.72
C GLU A 311 -6.96 -24.31 5.93
N SER A 312 -7.44 -24.04 4.71
CA SER A 312 -8.10 -25.05 3.87
C SER A 312 -7.13 -25.92 3.07
N GLY A 313 -5.89 -25.47 2.88
CA GLY A 313 -4.91 -26.08 1.97
C GLY A 313 -5.33 -26.00 0.49
N ARG A 314 -6.21 -25.08 0.12
CA ARG A 314 -6.77 -24.91 -1.24
C ARG A 314 -6.57 -23.51 -1.78
N ILE A 315 -6.71 -23.38 -3.09
CA ILE A 315 -6.81 -22.07 -3.75
C ILE A 315 -8.13 -21.40 -3.30
N GLU A 316 -8.04 -20.17 -2.86
CA GLU A 316 -9.19 -19.38 -2.43
C GLU A 316 -9.39 -18.17 -3.35
N ARG A 317 -10.65 -17.87 -3.66
CA ARG A 317 -10.98 -16.66 -4.42
C ARG A 317 -10.85 -15.41 -3.54
N VAL A 318 -10.30 -14.37 -4.14
CA VAL A 318 -10.37 -13.02 -3.60
C VAL A 318 -11.79 -12.50 -3.87
N LEU A 319 -12.59 -12.40 -2.81
CA LEU A 319 -13.99 -12.01 -2.94
C LEU A 319 -14.10 -10.52 -3.25
N GLY A 320 -14.88 -10.16 -4.26
CA GLY A 320 -15.21 -8.79 -4.60
C GLY A 320 -15.94 -8.02 -3.48
N ILE A 321 -16.08 -6.71 -3.66
CA ILE A 321 -16.88 -5.81 -2.79
C ILE A 321 -18.36 -6.13 -2.96
#